data_97c0396a5078868eb1eaa88ccc1ee46b
#
_entry.id   97c0396a5078868eb1eaa88ccc1ee46b
#
_cell.length_a   1.000
_cell.length_b   1.000
_cell.length_c   1.000
_cell.angle_alpha   90.00
_cell.angle_beta   90.00
_cell.angle_gamma   90.00
#
_symmetry.space_group_name_H-M   'P 1'
#
loop_
_entity.id
_entity.type
_entity.pdbx_description
1 polymer ?
#
loop_
_entity_poly.entity_id
_entity_poly.type
_entity_poly.pdbx_seq_one_letter_code
_entity_poly.pdbx_strand_id
1 'polypeptide(L)'
;MVGYPKRYDLAFTRFQKEAAQLDGARLMRVTTFESPIPAYVEHYPLLPRVPLPADVLRRSRDDNDARVRAAIGEASPLERAVYETVLLDTLVHELNTIRGVLGEPDRLDYVSLRQDTVTMMFRFGTLPVALHWIDLPGISRYQMEFALYAPERRLRLAFPSPFLRNEPAVLEIEGGDLASARSWRTEEVVSYESGFKRELAAFHESAAGGGAPVTSGRDGLRDIALCQAIIECHRRQAPVDEPSSVG
;
A
#
# COMPACT_ATOMS: atom_id res chain seq x y z
N MET A 1 -1.51 16.38 9.19
CA MET A 1 -2.11 15.27 8.43
C MET A 1 -1.07 14.72 7.47
N VAL A 2 -1.06 13.41 7.24
CA VAL A 2 -0.22 12.74 6.25
C VAL A 2 -1.10 12.36 5.06
N GLY A 3 -0.56 12.45 3.83
CA GLY A 3 -1.27 12.21 2.59
C GLY A 3 -1.50 10.72 2.31
N TYR A 4 -2.62 10.18 2.74
CA TYR A 4 -3.06 8.82 2.48
C TYR A 4 -4.48 8.81 1.86
N PRO A 5 -4.64 9.20 0.60
CA PRO A 5 -5.94 9.44 -0.02
C PRO A 5 -6.87 8.23 0.00
N LYS A 6 -6.33 7.01 0.00
CA LYS A 6 -7.12 5.77 0.09
C LYS A 6 -7.93 5.66 1.38
N ARG A 7 -7.43 6.21 2.50
CA ARG A 7 -8.14 6.24 3.79
C ARG A 7 -9.38 7.13 3.79
N TYR A 8 -9.47 8.05 2.83
CA TYR A 8 -10.58 8.99 2.65
C TYR A 8 -11.53 8.57 1.52
N ASP A 9 -11.21 7.51 0.78
CA ASP A 9 -12.05 6.97 -0.27
C ASP A 9 -13.31 6.31 0.31
N LEU A 10 -14.47 6.56 -0.30
CA LEU A 10 -15.73 6.00 0.19
C LEU A 10 -15.83 4.49 -0.02
N ALA A 11 -15.21 3.95 -1.06
CA ALA A 11 -15.16 2.51 -1.25
C ALA A 11 -14.30 1.83 -0.17
N PHE A 12 -13.21 2.48 0.28
CA PHE A 12 -12.46 2.02 1.45
C PHE A 12 -13.31 2.03 2.72
N THR A 13 -14.03 3.11 2.97
CA THR A 13 -14.92 3.21 4.15
C THR A 13 -16.01 2.12 4.12
N ARG A 14 -16.52 1.82 2.93
CA ARG A 14 -17.50 0.75 2.73
C ARG A 14 -16.88 -0.63 2.97
N PHE A 15 -15.70 -0.88 2.40
CA PHE A 15 -14.93 -2.11 2.63
C PHE A 15 -14.62 -2.33 4.10
N GLN A 16 -14.18 -1.29 4.83
CA GLN A 16 -13.89 -1.35 6.26
C GLN A 16 -15.12 -1.77 7.08
N LYS A 17 -16.31 -1.23 6.75
CA LYS A 17 -17.57 -1.59 7.40
C LYS A 17 -17.95 -3.05 7.15
N GLU A 18 -17.79 -3.53 5.92
CA GLU A 18 -18.05 -4.93 5.57
C GLU A 18 -17.03 -5.87 6.24
N ALA A 19 -15.75 -5.49 6.26
CA ALA A 19 -14.70 -6.26 6.91
C ALA A 19 -14.94 -6.44 8.42
N ALA A 20 -15.43 -5.39 9.09
CA ALA A 20 -15.76 -5.43 10.51
C ALA A 20 -16.95 -6.38 10.85
N GLN A 21 -17.74 -6.78 9.85
CA GLN A 21 -18.87 -7.70 9.98
C GLN A 21 -18.53 -9.14 9.55
N LEU A 22 -17.29 -9.40 9.15
CA LEU A 22 -16.87 -10.72 8.70
C LEU A 22 -16.40 -11.56 9.89
N ASP A 23 -17.15 -12.62 10.17
CA ASP A 23 -16.74 -13.61 11.15
C ASP A 23 -15.80 -14.65 10.52
N GLY A 24 -14.78 -15.05 11.28
CA GLY A 24 -13.89 -16.13 10.89
C GLY A 24 -13.04 -15.84 9.64
N ALA A 25 -12.62 -14.61 9.44
CA ALA A 25 -11.71 -14.25 8.35
C ALA A 25 -10.45 -15.14 8.38
N ARG A 26 -10.09 -15.72 7.22
CA ARG A 26 -9.02 -16.74 7.10
C ARG A 26 -7.75 -16.19 6.51
N LEU A 27 -7.86 -15.20 5.62
CA LEU A 27 -6.73 -14.59 4.92
C LEU A 27 -7.14 -13.21 4.42
N MET A 28 -6.25 -12.24 4.54
CA MET A 28 -6.26 -11.04 3.71
C MET A 28 -5.12 -11.12 2.71
N ARG A 29 -5.40 -10.86 1.45
CA ARG A 29 -4.41 -10.73 0.39
C ARG A 29 -4.39 -9.30 -0.12
N VAL A 30 -3.21 -8.73 -0.23
CA VAL A 30 -2.99 -7.42 -0.85
C VAL A 30 -2.01 -7.61 -2.00
N THR A 31 -2.34 -7.06 -3.16
CA THR A 31 -1.51 -7.19 -4.35
C THR A 31 -1.45 -5.86 -5.08
N THR A 32 -0.24 -5.37 -5.33
CA THR A 32 0.00 -4.19 -6.17
C THR A 32 0.84 -4.62 -7.37
N PHE A 33 0.32 -4.38 -8.56
CA PHE A 33 1.06 -4.42 -9.81
C PHE A 33 1.40 -3.00 -10.20
N GLU A 34 2.68 -2.66 -10.08
CA GLU A 34 3.18 -1.37 -10.53
C GLU A 34 3.27 -1.34 -12.05
N SER A 35 3.18 -0.17 -12.62
CA SER A 35 3.17 0.03 -14.06
C SER A 35 3.87 1.33 -14.43
N PRO A 36 4.37 1.45 -15.68
CA PRO A 36 5.06 2.66 -16.11
C PRO A 36 4.20 3.92 -16.01
N ILE A 37 4.64 4.89 -15.19
CA ILE A 37 3.96 6.18 -15.02
C ILE A 37 3.76 6.95 -16.34
N PRO A 38 4.71 6.97 -17.30
CA PRO A 38 4.54 7.70 -18.56
C PRO A 38 3.25 7.36 -19.30
N ALA A 39 2.81 6.10 -19.28
CA ALA A 39 1.56 5.67 -19.91
C ALA A 39 0.32 6.46 -19.43
N TYR A 40 0.34 6.99 -18.21
CA TYR A 40 -0.76 7.74 -17.62
C TYR A 40 -0.62 9.26 -17.76
N VAL A 41 0.59 9.78 -17.94
CA VAL A 41 0.84 11.23 -17.80
C VAL A 41 1.48 11.88 -19.04
N GLU A 42 2.05 11.12 -19.96
CA GLU A 42 2.77 11.67 -21.12
C GLU A 42 1.89 12.50 -22.07
N HIS A 43 0.58 12.27 -22.06
CA HIS A 43 -0.39 13.05 -22.84
C HIS A 43 -0.79 14.39 -22.19
N TYR A 44 -0.34 14.68 -20.98
CA TYR A 44 -0.52 15.98 -20.34
C TYR A 44 0.66 16.91 -20.65
N PRO A 45 0.44 18.24 -20.73
CA PRO A 45 1.50 19.21 -20.84
C PRO A 45 2.28 19.26 -19.50
N LEU A 46 3.36 18.49 -19.42
CA LEU A 46 4.21 18.48 -18.24
C LEU A 46 5.13 19.70 -18.25
N LEU A 47 5.33 20.29 -17.08
CA LEU A 47 6.30 21.38 -16.93
C LEU A 47 7.71 20.85 -17.23
N PRO A 48 8.53 21.64 -17.96
CA PRO A 48 9.91 21.25 -18.22
C PRO A 48 10.70 21.15 -16.90
N ARG A 49 11.58 20.15 -16.82
CA ARG A 49 12.48 20.01 -15.68
C ARG A 49 13.50 21.15 -15.71
N VAL A 50 13.56 21.91 -14.63
CA VAL A 50 14.59 22.93 -14.41
C VAL A 50 15.77 22.25 -13.73
N PRO A 51 17.00 22.33 -14.30
CA PRO A 51 18.20 21.79 -13.66
C PRO A 51 18.44 22.49 -12.32
N LEU A 52 18.61 21.71 -11.26
CA LEU A 52 19.01 22.25 -9.96
C LEU A 52 20.53 22.47 -9.90
N PRO A 53 21.01 23.46 -9.14
CA PRO A 53 22.44 23.65 -8.90
C PRO A 53 23.09 22.40 -8.30
N ALA A 54 24.32 22.10 -8.74
CA ALA A 54 25.02 20.88 -8.32
C ALA A 54 25.25 20.78 -6.81
N ASP A 55 25.45 21.91 -6.14
CA ASP A 55 25.60 21.97 -4.69
C ASP A 55 24.28 21.66 -3.93
N VAL A 56 23.13 22.07 -4.48
CA VAL A 56 21.80 21.72 -3.95
C VAL A 56 21.56 20.22 -4.07
N LEU A 57 21.85 19.65 -5.24
CA LEU A 57 21.72 18.22 -5.47
C LEU A 57 22.62 17.40 -4.53
N ARG A 58 23.87 17.83 -4.32
CA ARG A 58 24.80 17.16 -3.43
C ARG A 58 24.28 17.19 -1.99
N ARG A 59 23.94 18.38 -1.47
CA ARG A 59 23.38 18.52 -0.10
C ARG A 59 22.15 17.66 0.09
N SER A 60 21.23 17.65 -0.88
CA SER A 60 20.02 16.80 -0.81
C SER A 60 20.34 15.31 -0.73
N ARG A 61 21.36 14.86 -1.48
CA ARG A 61 21.81 13.47 -1.41
C ARG A 61 22.45 13.14 -0.06
N ASP A 62 23.37 14.01 0.41
CA ASP A 62 24.06 13.82 1.69
C ASP A 62 23.05 13.78 2.86
N ASP A 63 22.05 14.68 2.86
CA ASP A 63 20.97 14.70 3.85
C ASP A 63 20.11 13.42 3.78
N ASN A 64 19.78 12.96 2.57
CA ASN A 64 19.01 11.75 2.38
C ASN A 64 19.79 10.52 2.86
N ASP A 65 21.07 10.43 2.51
CA ASP A 65 21.98 9.37 2.95
C ASP A 65 22.06 9.29 4.47
N ALA A 66 22.17 10.44 5.14
CA ALA A 66 22.20 10.52 6.59
C ALA A 66 20.87 10.05 7.22
N ARG A 67 19.73 10.44 6.64
CA ARG A 67 18.39 10.05 7.12
C ARG A 67 18.14 8.55 6.93
N VAL A 68 18.48 7.99 5.77
CA VAL A 68 18.31 6.55 5.52
C VAL A 68 19.19 5.73 6.47
N ARG A 69 20.46 6.13 6.65
CA ARG A 69 21.35 5.49 7.61
C ARG A 69 20.85 5.58 9.05
N ALA A 70 20.27 6.72 9.44
CA ALA A 70 19.66 6.86 10.76
C ALA A 70 18.41 5.98 10.93
N ALA A 71 17.65 5.74 9.84
CA ALA A 71 16.42 4.98 9.87
C ALA A 71 16.63 3.46 9.87
N ILE A 72 17.53 2.93 9.02
CA ILE A 72 17.72 1.50 8.80
C ILE A 72 19.17 1.01 9.02
N GLY A 73 20.08 1.89 9.51
CA GLY A 73 21.49 1.57 9.72
C GLY A 73 22.26 1.38 8.41
N GLU A 74 23.35 0.61 8.49
CA GLU A 74 24.08 0.19 7.29
C GLU A 74 23.20 -0.79 6.49
N ALA A 75 23.04 -0.51 5.21
CA ALA A 75 22.12 -1.23 4.33
C ALA A 75 22.81 -1.59 3.01
N SER A 76 22.49 -2.77 2.47
CA SER A 76 22.89 -3.14 1.12
C SER A 76 22.24 -2.21 0.09
N PRO A 77 22.77 -2.13 -1.14
CA PRO A 77 22.16 -1.33 -2.21
C PRO A 77 20.69 -1.73 -2.47
N LEU A 78 20.36 -3.02 -2.39
CA LEU A 78 18.99 -3.52 -2.54
C LEU A 78 18.08 -3.03 -1.42
N GLU A 79 18.47 -3.21 -0.16
CA GLU A 79 17.69 -2.78 0.99
C GLU A 79 17.41 -1.28 0.96
N ARG A 80 18.44 -0.50 0.62
CA ARG A 80 18.31 0.94 0.47
C ARG A 80 17.32 1.31 -0.63
N ALA A 81 17.51 0.76 -1.84
CA ALA A 81 16.63 1.03 -2.97
C ALA A 81 15.17 0.66 -2.64
N VAL A 82 14.93 -0.54 -2.09
CA VAL A 82 13.59 -0.98 -1.71
C VAL A 82 13.01 -0.10 -0.60
N TYR A 83 13.80 0.29 0.40
CA TYR A 83 13.32 1.16 1.46
C TYR A 83 12.86 2.51 0.92
N GLU A 84 13.68 3.17 0.10
CA GLU A 84 13.42 4.52 -0.40
C GLU A 84 12.32 4.56 -1.47
N THR A 85 12.37 3.64 -2.46
CA THR A 85 11.55 3.74 -3.67
C THR A 85 10.34 2.80 -3.70
N VAL A 86 10.31 1.78 -2.83
CA VAL A 86 9.19 0.84 -2.76
C VAL A 86 8.43 0.98 -1.45
N LEU A 87 9.12 0.88 -0.30
CA LEU A 87 8.43 0.93 0.99
C LEU A 87 7.89 2.32 1.30
N LEU A 88 8.72 3.37 1.19
CA LEU A 88 8.33 4.74 1.55
C LEU A 88 7.54 5.47 0.47
N ASP A 89 7.69 5.09 -0.80
CA ASP A 89 7.01 5.75 -1.92
C ASP A 89 5.66 5.08 -2.25
N THR A 90 5.65 3.76 -2.34
CA THR A 90 4.47 2.99 -2.77
C THR A 90 3.81 2.26 -1.62
N LEU A 91 4.50 1.28 -1.03
CA LEU A 91 3.91 0.33 -0.07
C LEU A 91 3.46 0.94 1.25
N VAL A 92 3.95 2.11 1.62
CA VAL A 92 3.44 2.87 2.75
C VAL A 92 1.92 3.12 2.65
N HIS A 93 1.40 3.24 1.44
CA HIS A 93 -0.04 3.42 1.19
C HIS A 93 -0.83 2.14 1.47
N GLU A 94 -0.32 0.97 1.05
CA GLU A 94 -0.92 -0.33 1.33
C GLU A 94 -0.86 -0.65 2.81
N LEU A 95 0.28 -0.45 3.44
CA LEU A 95 0.48 -0.66 4.88
C LEU A 95 -0.49 0.19 5.71
N ASN A 96 -0.61 1.48 5.39
CA ASN A 96 -1.56 2.37 6.04
C ASN A 96 -3.01 1.93 5.81
N THR A 97 -3.34 1.47 4.60
CA THR A 97 -4.68 0.97 4.26
C THR A 97 -5.02 -0.31 5.03
N ILE A 98 -4.09 -1.29 5.11
CA ILE A 98 -4.24 -2.51 5.92
C ILE A 98 -4.47 -2.15 7.39
N ARG A 99 -3.62 -1.27 7.95
CA ARG A 99 -3.74 -0.79 9.33
C ARG A 99 -5.07 -0.08 9.57
N GLY A 100 -5.60 0.58 8.56
CA GLY A 100 -6.92 1.20 8.62
C GLY A 100 -8.06 0.21 8.77
N VAL A 101 -7.90 -1.01 8.31
CA VAL A 101 -8.92 -2.09 8.41
C VAL A 101 -8.71 -2.94 9.65
N LEU A 102 -7.47 -3.35 9.92
CA LEU A 102 -7.12 -4.40 10.88
C LEU A 102 -6.43 -3.89 12.16
N GLY A 103 -6.03 -2.62 12.21
CA GLY A 103 -5.18 -2.09 13.29
C GLY A 103 -3.71 -2.36 13.06
N GLU A 104 -2.95 -2.48 14.15
CA GLU A 104 -1.51 -2.74 14.07
C GLU A 104 -1.24 -4.24 13.91
N PRO A 105 -0.25 -4.66 13.11
CA PRO A 105 0.16 -6.05 13.04
C PRO A 105 0.86 -6.49 14.32
N ASP A 106 0.60 -7.71 14.77
CA ASP A 106 1.30 -8.28 15.93
C ASP A 106 2.75 -8.63 15.59
N ARG A 107 3.01 -9.08 14.36
CA ARG A 107 4.35 -9.43 13.87
C ARG A 107 4.42 -9.55 12.36
N LEU A 108 5.65 -9.60 11.86
CA LEU A 108 6.03 -9.98 10.51
C LEU A 108 6.50 -11.45 10.53
N ASP A 109 5.79 -12.33 9.82
CA ASP A 109 6.15 -13.76 9.72
C ASP A 109 7.18 -14.01 8.61
N TYR A 110 7.16 -13.22 7.53
CA TYR A 110 8.05 -13.39 6.37
C TYR A 110 8.21 -12.10 5.58
N VAL A 111 9.43 -11.85 5.09
CA VAL A 111 9.75 -10.76 4.15
C VAL A 111 10.78 -11.23 3.14
N SER A 112 10.49 -11.08 1.86
CA SER A 112 11.44 -11.25 0.76
C SER A 112 11.50 -9.96 -0.05
N LEU A 113 12.70 -9.39 -0.19
CA LEU A 113 12.96 -8.19 -0.97
C LEU A 113 13.75 -8.57 -2.21
N ARG A 114 13.25 -8.16 -3.37
CA ARG A 114 13.95 -8.18 -4.65
C ARG A 114 13.78 -6.81 -5.31
N GLN A 115 14.54 -6.58 -6.36
CA GLN A 115 14.49 -5.29 -7.05
C GLN A 115 13.13 -5.01 -7.70
N ASP A 116 12.45 -6.05 -8.16
CA ASP A 116 11.20 -6.02 -8.93
C ASP A 116 10.01 -6.65 -8.19
N THR A 117 10.25 -7.18 -6.99
CA THR A 117 9.21 -7.91 -6.26
C THR A 117 9.44 -7.82 -4.76
N VAL A 118 8.40 -7.47 -4.01
CA VAL A 118 8.39 -7.54 -2.56
C VAL A 118 7.25 -8.44 -2.11
N THR A 119 7.56 -9.43 -1.27
CA THR A 119 6.57 -10.34 -0.68
C THR A 119 6.68 -10.30 0.83
N MET A 120 5.55 -10.13 1.50
CA MET A 120 5.48 -10.04 2.97
C MET A 120 4.30 -10.83 3.52
N MET A 121 4.48 -11.35 4.74
CA MET A 121 3.41 -11.97 5.52
C MET A 121 3.36 -11.32 6.89
N PHE A 122 2.22 -10.76 7.22
CA PHE A 122 1.90 -10.18 8.52
C PHE A 122 0.96 -11.08 9.31
N ARG A 123 0.90 -10.86 10.61
CA ARG A 123 -0.06 -11.50 11.51
C ARG A 123 -0.86 -10.45 12.28
N PHE A 124 -2.19 -10.59 12.26
CA PHE A 124 -3.15 -9.80 13.01
C PHE A 124 -4.02 -10.76 13.83
N GLY A 125 -3.67 -10.99 15.09
CA GLY A 125 -4.25 -12.09 15.87
C GLY A 125 -4.01 -13.43 15.19
N THR A 126 -5.07 -14.12 14.80
CA THR A 126 -5.02 -15.37 14.04
C THR A 126 -5.03 -15.17 12.52
N LEU A 127 -5.31 -13.95 12.04
CA LEU A 127 -5.45 -13.64 10.61
C LEU A 127 -4.08 -13.42 9.95
N PRO A 128 -3.67 -14.24 8.98
CA PRO A 128 -2.53 -13.95 8.12
C PRO A 128 -2.92 -12.89 7.07
N VAL A 129 -1.98 -12.00 6.78
CA VAL A 129 -2.08 -11.01 5.69
C VAL A 129 -0.90 -11.17 4.77
N ALA A 130 -1.14 -11.57 3.52
CA ALA A 130 -0.13 -11.66 2.47
C ALA A 130 -0.15 -10.38 1.64
N LEU A 131 1.02 -9.75 1.49
CA LEU A 131 1.19 -8.58 0.63
C LEU A 131 2.25 -8.87 -0.43
N HIS A 132 1.91 -8.57 -1.68
CA HIS A 132 2.80 -8.67 -2.83
C HIS A 132 2.82 -7.35 -3.60
N TRP A 133 4.02 -6.85 -3.85
CA TRP A 133 4.26 -5.75 -4.79
C TRP A 133 5.14 -6.29 -5.92
N ILE A 134 4.76 -5.99 -7.17
CA ILE A 134 5.42 -6.50 -8.36
C ILE A 134 5.53 -5.36 -9.36
N ASP A 135 6.75 -5.06 -9.81
CA ASP A 135 7.00 -4.13 -10.91
C ASP A 135 6.84 -4.84 -12.25
N LEU A 136 5.97 -4.30 -13.10
CA LEU A 136 5.65 -4.87 -14.42
C LEU A 136 5.90 -3.82 -15.52
N PRO A 137 7.16 -3.52 -15.86
CA PRO A 137 7.50 -2.43 -16.76
C PRO A 137 6.94 -2.59 -18.19
N GLY A 138 6.56 -3.78 -18.60
CA GLY A 138 5.93 -4.07 -19.89
C GLY A 138 4.40 -3.98 -19.91
N ILE A 139 3.76 -3.76 -18.75
CA ILE A 139 2.29 -3.76 -18.63
C ILE A 139 1.83 -2.42 -18.10
N SER A 140 1.15 -1.64 -18.95
CA SER A 140 0.66 -0.29 -18.61
C SER A 140 -0.65 -0.28 -17.81
N ARG A 141 -0.96 -1.36 -17.10
CA ARG A 141 -2.16 -1.46 -16.27
C ARG A 141 -1.79 -1.63 -14.81
N TYR A 142 -1.84 -0.53 -14.08
CA TYR A 142 -1.72 -0.55 -12.62
C TYR A 142 -2.89 -1.31 -12.00
N GLN A 143 -2.61 -2.05 -10.93
CA GLN A 143 -3.64 -2.68 -10.11
C GLN A 143 -3.21 -2.66 -8.64
N MET A 144 -4.10 -2.21 -7.78
CA MET A 144 -3.95 -2.35 -6.34
C MET A 144 -5.23 -2.97 -5.79
N GLU A 145 -5.09 -4.10 -5.12
CA GLU A 145 -6.22 -4.90 -4.65
C GLU A 145 -6.04 -5.33 -3.20
N PHE A 146 -7.11 -5.20 -2.44
CA PHE A 146 -7.27 -5.73 -1.08
C PHE A 146 -8.40 -6.74 -1.09
N ALA A 147 -8.11 -8.00 -0.77
CA ALA A 147 -9.09 -9.06 -0.74
C ALA A 147 -9.12 -9.76 0.63
N LEU A 148 -10.28 -9.85 1.26
CA LEU A 148 -10.50 -10.49 2.54
C LEU A 148 -11.42 -11.70 2.37
N TYR A 149 -10.99 -12.84 2.88
CA TYR A 149 -11.65 -14.13 2.68
C TYR A 149 -12.15 -14.70 4.01
N ALA A 150 -13.43 -15.03 4.05
CA ALA A 150 -14.09 -15.72 5.14
C ALA A 150 -14.85 -16.96 4.61
N PRO A 151 -15.37 -17.85 5.46
CA PRO A 151 -15.99 -19.10 5.00
C PRO A 151 -17.14 -18.93 4.00
N GLU A 152 -17.99 -17.93 4.19
CA GLU A 152 -19.19 -17.70 3.37
C GLU A 152 -19.17 -16.36 2.61
N ARG A 153 -18.15 -15.56 2.82
CA ARG A 153 -18.02 -14.23 2.18
C ARG A 153 -16.59 -13.94 1.77
N ARG A 154 -16.44 -13.24 0.65
CA ARG A 154 -15.21 -12.57 0.27
C ARG A 154 -15.47 -11.14 -0.14
N LEU A 155 -14.56 -10.27 0.24
CA LEU A 155 -14.56 -8.86 -0.12
C LEU A 155 -13.34 -8.59 -0.99
N ARG A 156 -13.51 -7.77 -2.02
CA ARG A 156 -12.41 -7.33 -2.88
C ARG A 156 -12.55 -5.84 -3.16
N LEU A 157 -11.60 -5.05 -2.71
CA LEU A 157 -11.50 -3.62 -3.01
C LEU A 157 -10.35 -3.41 -3.99
N ALA A 158 -10.66 -2.86 -5.15
CA ALA A 158 -9.68 -2.54 -6.18
C ALA A 158 -9.59 -1.02 -6.37
N PHE A 159 -8.38 -0.48 -6.30
CA PHE A 159 -8.08 0.91 -6.59
C PHE A 159 -7.49 1.06 -7.99
N PRO A 160 -7.92 2.05 -8.76
CA PRO A 160 -7.30 2.42 -10.03
C PRO A 160 -5.93 3.08 -9.81
N SER A 161 -5.21 3.31 -10.91
CA SER A 161 -3.99 4.12 -10.87
C SER A 161 -4.28 5.51 -10.29
N PRO A 162 -3.45 6.01 -9.35
CA PRO A 162 -3.63 7.34 -8.78
C PRO A 162 -3.45 8.47 -9.82
N PHE A 163 -2.89 8.16 -10.98
CA PHE A 163 -2.71 9.13 -12.08
C PHE A 163 -3.94 9.23 -13.01
N LEU A 164 -4.92 8.32 -12.88
CA LEU A 164 -6.18 8.39 -13.62
C LEU A 164 -7.16 9.29 -12.87
N ARG A 165 -7.70 10.26 -13.61
CA ARG A 165 -8.74 11.15 -13.07
C ARG A 165 -10.11 10.53 -13.23
N ASN A 166 -10.93 10.64 -12.19
CA ASN A 166 -12.34 10.21 -12.19
C ASN A 166 -12.57 8.70 -12.43
N GLU A 167 -11.56 7.87 -12.28
CA GLU A 167 -11.75 6.43 -12.23
C GLU A 167 -12.02 6.02 -10.78
N PRO A 168 -13.19 5.40 -10.50
CA PRO A 168 -13.57 5.07 -9.13
C PRO A 168 -12.89 3.78 -8.66
N ALA A 169 -12.71 3.66 -7.34
CA ALA A 169 -12.46 2.37 -6.73
C ALA A 169 -13.70 1.48 -6.80
N VAL A 170 -13.48 0.18 -6.99
CA VAL A 170 -14.54 -0.83 -7.12
C VAL A 170 -14.50 -1.76 -5.93
N LEU A 171 -15.66 -1.95 -5.30
CA LEU A 171 -15.86 -2.93 -4.22
C LEU A 171 -16.69 -4.10 -4.74
N GLU A 172 -16.13 -5.29 -4.68
CA GLU A 172 -16.86 -6.54 -4.92
C GLU A 172 -17.14 -7.24 -3.60
N ILE A 173 -18.36 -7.70 -3.44
CA ILE A 173 -18.82 -8.51 -2.30
C ILE A 173 -19.41 -9.79 -2.87
N GLU A 174 -18.84 -10.92 -2.49
CA GLU A 174 -19.44 -12.22 -2.79
C GLU A 174 -19.88 -12.89 -1.50
N GLY A 175 -21.01 -13.54 -1.56
CA GLY A 175 -21.54 -14.36 -0.49
C GLY A 175 -22.01 -15.70 -0.99
N GLY A 176 -22.04 -16.68 -0.09
CA GLY A 176 -22.52 -18.00 -0.34
C GLY A 176 -23.31 -18.54 0.86
N ASP A 177 -24.03 -19.63 0.63
CA ASP A 177 -24.75 -20.37 1.64
C ASP A 177 -24.40 -21.86 1.50
N LEU A 178 -23.80 -22.42 2.54
CA LEU A 178 -23.38 -23.81 2.57
C LEU A 178 -24.57 -24.80 2.42
N ALA A 179 -25.73 -24.42 2.92
CA ALA A 179 -26.90 -25.31 2.92
C ALA A 179 -27.56 -25.40 1.54
N SER A 180 -27.54 -24.31 0.77
CA SER A 180 -28.24 -24.25 -0.53
C SER A 180 -27.30 -24.33 -1.74
N ALA A 181 -26.00 -24.33 -1.53
CA ALA A 181 -24.97 -24.21 -2.56
C ALA A 181 -25.16 -23.00 -3.50
N ARG A 182 -25.87 -21.98 -3.04
CA ARG A 182 -26.07 -20.73 -3.78
C ARG A 182 -24.93 -19.77 -3.47
N SER A 183 -24.50 -19.04 -4.50
CA SER A 183 -23.58 -17.91 -4.36
C SER A 183 -24.14 -16.70 -5.11
N TRP A 184 -23.76 -15.53 -4.64
CA TRP A 184 -24.11 -14.25 -5.26
C TRP A 184 -22.88 -13.33 -5.27
N ARG A 185 -22.86 -12.39 -6.18
CA ARG A 185 -21.82 -11.35 -6.30
C ARG A 185 -22.48 -10.01 -6.55
N THR A 186 -21.99 -8.99 -5.84
CA THR A 186 -22.32 -7.59 -6.07
C THR A 186 -21.04 -6.84 -6.37
N GLU A 187 -21.09 -5.97 -7.36
CA GLU A 187 -20.04 -5.00 -7.68
C GLU A 187 -20.60 -3.61 -7.44
N GLU A 188 -19.88 -2.81 -6.63
CA GLU A 188 -20.31 -1.48 -6.23
C GLU A 188 -19.26 -0.44 -6.65
N VAL A 189 -19.67 0.58 -7.39
CA VAL A 189 -18.99 1.86 -7.50
C VAL A 189 -19.60 2.76 -6.43
N VAL A 190 -18.96 2.86 -5.28
CA VAL A 190 -19.52 3.59 -4.12
C VAL A 190 -19.56 5.09 -4.37
N SER A 191 -18.58 5.63 -5.07
CA SER A 191 -18.51 7.05 -5.42
C SER A 191 -17.52 7.29 -6.56
N TYR A 192 -17.81 8.32 -7.37
CA TYR A 192 -16.86 8.88 -8.33
C TYR A 192 -16.03 10.03 -7.73
N GLU A 193 -16.27 10.40 -6.48
CA GLU A 193 -15.48 11.42 -5.79
C GLU A 193 -14.14 10.83 -5.37
N SER A 194 -13.05 11.43 -5.84
CA SER A 194 -11.71 10.89 -5.59
C SER A 194 -11.31 11.02 -4.12
N GLY A 195 -10.56 10.04 -3.60
CA GLY A 195 -10.00 10.08 -2.26
C GLY A 195 -9.12 11.31 -2.01
N PHE A 196 -8.41 11.81 -3.03
CA PHE A 196 -7.62 13.05 -2.94
C PHE A 196 -8.48 14.27 -2.61
N LYS A 197 -9.64 14.43 -3.27
CA LYS A 197 -10.55 15.54 -2.99
C LYS A 197 -11.09 15.46 -1.57
N ARG A 198 -11.48 14.28 -1.14
CA ARG A 198 -11.99 14.04 0.21
C ARG A 198 -10.92 14.26 1.29
N GLU A 199 -9.70 13.87 1.00
CA GLU A 199 -8.54 14.12 1.87
C GLU A 199 -8.30 15.62 2.05
N LEU A 200 -8.34 16.41 0.96
CA LEU A 200 -8.22 17.87 1.02
C LEU A 200 -9.36 18.52 1.82
N ALA A 201 -10.59 18.04 1.66
CA ALA A 201 -11.74 18.50 2.45
C ALA A 201 -11.53 18.20 3.94
N ALA A 202 -11.12 16.98 4.28
CA ALA A 202 -10.82 16.59 5.66
C ALA A 202 -9.64 17.37 6.26
N PHE A 203 -8.63 17.70 5.44
CA PHE A 203 -7.54 18.60 5.86
C PHE A 203 -8.06 19.98 6.22
N HIS A 204 -8.89 20.56 5.36
CA HIS A 204 -9.52 21.87 5.61
C HIS A 204 -10.34 21.85 6.90
N GLU A 205 -11.18 20.85 7.09
CA GLU A 205 -11.99 20.70 8.32
C GLU A 205 -11.11 20.61 9.57
N SER A 206 -10.06 19.77 9.53
CA SER A 206 -9.12 19.65 10.66
C SER A 206 -8.38 20.96 10.93
N ALA A 207 -7.96 21.69 9.91
CA ALA A 207 -7.28 22.97 10.05
C ALA A 207 -8.20 24.07 10.58
N ALA A 208 -9.50 24.00 10.28
CA ALA A 208 -10.52 24.92 10.78
C ALA A 208 -11.00 24.59 12.21
N GLY A 209 -10.40 23.62 12.90
CA GLY A 209 -10.74 23.25 14.28
C GLY A 209 -11.73 22.08 14.39
N GLY A 210 -11.97 21.34 13.30
CA GLY A 210 -12.90 20.20 13.23
C GLY A 210 -12.39 18.87 13.81
N GLY A 211 -11.28 18.88 14.55
CA GLY A 211 -10.76 17.70 15.21
C GLY A 211 -9.52 17.07 14.54
N ALA A 212 -9.06 15.96 15.08
CA ALA A 212 -7.86 15.27 14.58
C ALA A 212 -8.14 14.55 13.23
N PRO A 213 -7.20 14.65 12.26
CA PRO A 213 -7.34 13.94 11.00
C PRO A 213 -7.21 12.42 11.20
N VAL A 214 -7.86 11.64 10.34
CA VAL A 214 -7.77 10.16 10.33
C VAL A 214 -6.32 9.70 10.15
N THR A 215 -5.56 10.40 9.29
CA THR A 215 -4.15 10.12 9.02
C THR A 215 -3.27 11.21 9.65
N SER A 216 -3.09 11.14 10.96
CA SER A 216 -2.25 12.08 11.70
C SER A 216 -0.75 11.83 11.46
N GLY A 217 0.11 12.80 11.84
CA GLY A 217 1.55 12.58 11.83
C GLY A 217 1.99 11.40 12.72
N ARG A 218 1.27 11.16 13.81
CA ARG A 218 1.51 9.99 14.69
C ARG A 218 1.16 8.68 13.99
N ASP A 219 0.10 8.67 13.18
CA ASP A 219 -0.26 7.51 12.35
C ASP A 219 0.84 7.23 11.31
N GLY A 220 1.31 8.27 10.61
CA GLY A 220 2.43 8.14 9.66
C GLY A 220 3.74 7.66 10.29
N LEU A 221 4.05 8.04 11.54
CA LEU A 221 5.22 7.50 12.24
C LEU A 221 5.15 5.98 12.45
N ARG A 222 3.96 5.43 12.64
CA ARG A 222 3.77 3.97 12.74
C ARG A 222 4.02 3.27 11.41
N ASP A 223 3.63 3.89 10.29
CA ASP A 223 3.93 3.36 8.96
C ASP A 223 5.45 3.33 8.70
N ILE A 224 6.17 4.41 9.07
CA ILE A 224 7.63 4.45 8.96
C ILE A 224 8.28 3.37 9.84
N ALA A 225 7.82 3.22 11.08
CA ALA A 225 8.32 2.17 11.98
C ALA A 225 8.08 0.76 11.40
N LEU A 226 6.94 0.55 10.73
CA LEU A 226 6.65 -0.71 10.07
C LEU A 226 7.57 -0.95 8.86
N CYS A 227 7.85 0.09 8.05
CA CYS A 227 8.82 0.02 6.95
C CYS A 227 10.23 -0.35 7.46
N GLN A 228 10.66 0.21 8.59
CA GLN A 228 11.92 -0.16 9.24
C GLN A 228 11.92 -1.63 9.71
N ALA A 229 10.83 -2.07 10.36
CA ALA A 229 10.68 -3.45 10.82
C ALA A 229 10.68 -4.47 9.66
N ILE A 230 10.20 -4.08 8.48
CA ILE A 230 10.25 -4.89 7.26
C ILE A 230 11.70 -5.15 6.85
N ILE A 231 12.55 -4.11 6.80
CA ILE A 231 13.98 -4.26 6.51
C ILE A 231 14.66 -5.17 7.55
N GLU A 232 14.39 -4.95 8.83
CA GLU A 232 14.95 -5.78 9.91
C GLU A 232 14.49 -7.25 9.82
N CYS A 233 13.23 -7.48 9.46
CA CYS A 233 12.70 -8.84 9.28
C CYS A 233 13.40 -9.55 8.13
N HIS A 234 13.60 -8.87 7.00
CA HIS A 234 14.35 -9.41 5.87
C HIS A 234 15.76 -9.84 6.26
N ARG A 235 16.49 -9.01 7.01
CA ARG A 235 17.85 -9.29 7.48
C ARG A 235 17.95 -10.49 8.41
N ARG A 236 16.92 -10.73 9.22
CA ARG A 236 16.88 -11.88 10.16
C ARG A 236 16.58 -13.20 9.47
N GLN A 237 16.04 -13.17 8.28
CA GLN A 237 15.74 -14.38 7.52
C GLN A 237 17.01 -14.84 6.81
N ALA A 238 17.43 -16.10 7.02
CA ALA A 238 18.56 -16.67 6.32
C ALA A 238 18.33 -16.56 4.80
N PRO A 239 19.37 -16.25 4.01
CA PRO A 239 19.24 -16.27 2.56
C PRO A 239 18.72 -17.66 2.16
N VAL A 240 17.63 -17.69 1.41
CA VAL A 240 17.30 -18.89 0.63
C VAL A 240 18.43 -18.99 -0.38
N ASP A 241 19.26 -20.04 -0.26
CA ASP A 241 20.34 -20.31 -1.22
C ASP A 241 19.74 -20.20 -2.62
N GLU A 242 20.26 -19.28 -3.44
CA GLU A 242 19.88 -19.21 -4.84
C GLU A 242 20.21 -20.57 -5.44
N PRO A 243 19.27 -21.23 -6.12
CA PRO A 243 19.58 -22.46 -6.84
C PRO A 243 20.71 -22.13 -7.80
N SER A 244 21.84 -22.80 -7.63
CA SER A 244 22.99 -22.70 -8.52
C SER A 244 22.46 -22.72 -9.94
N SER A 245 22.77 -21.66 -10.71
CA SER A 245 22.41 -21.58 -12.14
C SER A 245 22.79 -22.88 -12.81
N VAL A 246 21.80 -23.68 -13.12
CA VAL A 246 21.96 -24.86 -13.99
C VAL A 246 22.31 -24.28 -15.34
N GLY A 247 23.58 -24.51 -15.74
CA GLY A 247 24.17 -24.11 -17.01
C GLY A 247 23.49 -24.69 -18.24
#